data_a555a7c4152caad56cb6aaad3ce354a1
#
_entry.id   a555a7c4152caad56cb6aaad3ce354a1
#
_cell.length_a   1.000
_cell.length_b   1.000
_cell.length_c   1.000
_cell.angle_alpha   90.00
_cell.angle_beta   90.00
_cell.angle_gamma   90.00
#
_symmetry.space_group_name_H-M   'P 1'
#
loop_
_entity.id
_entity.type
_entity.pdbx_description
1 polymer ?
#
loop_
_entity_poly.entity_id
_entity_poly.type
_entity_poly.pdbx_seq_one_letter_code
_entity_poly.pdbx_strand_id
1 'polypeptide(L)'
;SMDLGVKLEKMLFGMWSPHKFKLAVSGCPRNCAESGIKDIGVIGVDSGYELYVGGNGGIKTEVAQFFCKVANDDEVMEYGGAFIQLYREEGYYLERTCHYIERVGLEHVKKQVLEDASKRKALYERLLFALQNYKDPWAEIFGDKSGGTLKREFEIIKV
;
A
#
# COMPACT_ATOMS: atom_id res chain seq x y z
N SER A 1 9.97 -11.52 2.86
CA SER A 1 8.74 -11.16 2.12
C SER A 1 7.50 -11.07 3.02
N MET A 2 7.28 -12.03 3.90
CA MET A 2 6.14 -11.97 4.86
C MET A 2 6.26 -10.74 5.77
N ASP A 3 7.42 -10.52 6.37
CA ASP A 3 7.64 -9.39 7.27
C ASP A 3 7.43 -8.04 6.56
N LEU A 4 7.90 -7.92 5.32
CA LEU A 4 7.65 -6.74 4.50
C LEU A 4 6.16 -6.55 4.20
N GLY A 5 5.44 -7.63 3.87
CA GLY A 5 3.99 -7.60 3.68
C GLY A 5 3.25 -7.08 4.91
N VAL A 6 3.62 -7.58 6.09
CA VAL A 6 3.06 -7.12 7.38
C VAL A 6 3.41 -5.65 7.67
N LYS A 7 4.65 -5.20 7.36
CA LYS A 7 5.03 -3.80 7.51
C LYS A 7 4.18 -2.88 6.63
N LEU A 8 4.01 -3.24 5.35
CA LEU A 8 3.18 -2.49 4.40
C LEU A 8 1.71 -2.46 4.83
N GLU A 9 1.16 -3.59 5.26
CA GLU A 9 -0.21 -3.66 5.78
C GLU A 9 -0.40 -2.73 6.97
N LYS A 10 0.47 -2.81 7.97
CA LYS A 10 0.41 -1.95 9.16
C LYS A 10 0.55 -0.48 8.80
N MET A 11 1.43 -0.13 7.85
CA MET A 11 1.57 1.26 7.40
C MET A 11 0.30 1.78 6.74
N LEU A 12 -0.38 0.95 5.94
CA LEU A 12 -1.51 1.38 5.12
C LEU A 12 -2.88 1.11 5.75
N PHE A 13 -2.89 0.52 6.95
CA PHE A 13 -4.13 0.19 7.64
C PHE A 13 -4.96 1.45 7.90
N GLY A 14 -6.24 1.39 7.51
CA GLY A 14 -7.14 2.54 7.63
C GLY A 14 -6.94 3.67 6.62
N MET A 15 -6.07 3.46 5.64
CA MET A 15 -5.82 4.44 4.59
C MET A 15 -7.07 4.67 3.73
N TRP A 16 -7.47 5.94 3.61
CA TRP A 16 -8.43 6.33 2.60
C TRP A 16 -7.74 6.53 1.23
N SER A 17 -8.34 6.02 0.18
CA SER A 17 -7.84 6.12 -1.21
C SER A 17 -8.98 6.39 -2.20
N PRO A 18 -8.70 6.95 -3.39
CA PRO A 18 -9.72 7.26 -4.40
C PRO A 18 -10.60 6.07 -4.78
N HIS A 19 -10.02 4.88 -4.84
CA HIS A 19 -10.71 3.60 -5.02
C HIS A 19 -10.02 2.54 -4.17
N LYS A 20 -10.59 1.32 -4.09
CA LYS A 20 -9.95 0.19 -3.39
C LYS A 20 -8.52 0.00 -3.89
N PHE A 21 -7.63 -0.25 -2.96
CA PHE A 21 -6.21 -0.42 -3.23
C PHE A 21 -5.76 -1.81 -2.79
N LYS A 22 -5.06 -2.52 -3.65
CA LYS A 22 -4.53 -3.87 -3.38
C LYS A 22 -3.03 -3.86 -3.50
N LEU A 23 -2.35 -4.48 -2.55
CA LEU A 23 -0.92 -4.72 -2.63
C LEU A 23 -0.63 -6.22 -2.47
N ALA A 24 0.50 -6.66 -2.99
CA ALA A 24 1.04 -7.99 -2.74
C ALA A 24 2.57 -7.97 -2.76
N VAL A 25 3.15 -8.84 -1.93
CA VAL A 25 4.59 -9.07 -1.86
C VAL A 25 4.87 -10.53 -2.20
N SER A 26 5.53 -10.77 -3.32
CA SER A 26 6.05 -12.08 -3.73
C SER A 26 7.51 -12.21 -3.34
N GLY A 27 7.87 -13.28 -2.67
CA GLY A 27 9.25 -13.51 -2.18
C GLY A 27 10.26 -13.86 -3.28
N CYS A 28 9.80 -14.13 -4.50
CA CYS A 28 10.64 -14.46 -5.65
C CYS A 28 9.92 -14.17 -6.98
N PRO A 29 10.66 -14.20 -8.12
CA PRO A 29 10.10 -13.92 -9.47
C PRO A 29 8.98 -14.86 -9.92
N ARG A 30 8.73 -15.98 -9.22
CA ARG A 30 7.58 -16.86 -9.52
C ARG A 30 6.23 -16.17 -9.32
N ASN A 31 6.21 -15.04 -8.59
CA ASN A 31 5.03 -14.18 -8.44
C ASN A 31 3.77 -14.89 -7.90
N CYS A 32 3.94 -15.85 -7.00
CA CYS A 32 2.84 -16.66 -6.46
C CYS A 32 1.78 -15.84 -5.70
N ALA A 33 2.14 -14.67 -5.18
CA ALA A 33 1.20 -13.73 -4.55
C ALA A 33 0.48 -12.81 -5.56
N GLU A 34 0.67 -13.06 -6.86
CA GLU A 34 0.04 -12.28 -7.94
C GLU A 34 0.38 -10.78 -7.90
N SER A 35 1.60 -10.43 -7.47
CA SER A 35 2.07 -9.04 -7.36
C SER A 35 1.98 -8.30 -8.71
N GLY A 36 2.14 -9.01 -9.83
CA GLY A 36 2.07 -8.46 -11.19
C GLY A 36 0.68 -7.98 -11.65
N ILE A 37 -0.37 -8.16 -10.83
CA ILE A 37 -1.74 -7.68 -11.14
C ILE A 37 -2.35 -6.91 -9.96
N LYS A 38 -1.53 -6.30 -9.13
CA LYS A 38 -1.95 -5.48 -7.98
C LYS A 38 -1.68 -4.00 -8.23
N ASP A 39 -2.37 -3.15 -7.49
CA ASP A 39 -2.16 -1.69 -7.54
C ASP A 39 -0.71 -1.32 -7.21
N ILE A 40 -0.13 -2.01 -6.20
CA ILE A 40 1.31 -2.14 -5.98
C ILE A 40 1.68 -3.62 -5.85
N GLY A 41 2.64 -4.05 -6.65
CA GLY A 41 3.27 -5.36 -6.53
C GLY A 41 4.74 -5.22 -6.16
N VAL A 42 5.18 -6.02 -5.20
CA VAL A 42 6.59 -6.11 -4.81
C VAL A 42 7.05 -7.53 -5.08
N ILE A 43 8.15 -7.69 -5.79
CA ILE A 43 8.73 -8.99 -6.14
C ILE A 43 10.17 -9.04 -5.64
N GLY A 44 10.48 -10.01 -4.77
CA GLY A 44 11.84 -10.27 -4.30
C GLY A 44 12.72 -10.82 -5.43
N VAL A 45 13.92 -10.24 -5.55
CA VAL A 45 14.97 -10.66 -6.48
C VAL A 45 16.29 -10.75 -5.73
N ASP A 46 17.32 -11.37 -6.31
CA ASP A 46 18.62 -11.60 -5.64
C ASP A 46 19.27 -10.30 -5.11
N SER A 47 19.00 -9.16 -5.76
CA SER A 47 19.58 -7.86 -5.44
C SER A 47 18.63 -6.91 -4.69
N GLY A 48 17.54 -7.42 -4.11
CA GLY A 48 16.55 -6.60 -3.39
C GLY A 48 15.12 -6.85 -3.87
N TYR A 49 14.42 -5.79 -4.29
CA TYR A 49 13.03 -5.87 -4.72
C TYR A 49 12.79 -5.12 -6.02
N GLU A 50 11.86 -5.63 -6.80
CA GLU A 50 11.26 -4.92 -7.93
C GLU A 50 9.85 -4.48 -7.57
N LEU A 51 9.56 -3.19 -7.80
CA LEU A 51 8.25 -2.61 -7.62
C LEU A 51 7.51 -2.51 -8.95
N TYR A 52 6.25 -2.89 -8.94
CA TYR A 52 5.32 -2.81 -10.06
C TYR A 52 4.08 -2.03 -9.64
N VAL A 53 3.53 -1.22 -10.53
CA VAL A 53 2.39 -0.34 -10.22
C VAL A 53 1.30 -0.40 -11.29
N GLY A 54 0.07 -0.11 -10.90
CA GLY A 54 -1.05 0.02 -11.81
C GLY A 54 -1.64 -1.29 -12.33
N GLY A 55 -1.45 -2.39 -11.63
CA GLY A 55 -2.13 -3.65 -11.95
C GLY A 55 -3.59 -3.67 -11.49
N ASN A 56 -4.39 -4.51 -12.12
CA ASN A 56 -5.77 -4.76 -11.76
C ASN A 56 -6.16 -6.22 -12.02
N GLY A 57 -6.35 -7.00 -10.97
CA GLY A 57 -6.90 -8.35 -11.02
C GLY A 57 -8.43 -8.35 -10.91
N GLY A 58 -9.11 -7.68 -11.81
CA GLY A 58 -10.56 -7.61 -11.90
C GLY A 58 -11.12 -8.33 -13.13
N ILE A 59 -12.38 -8.01 -13.52
CA ILE A 59 -13.00 -8.56 -14.75
C ILE A 59 -12.14 -8.27 -15.96
N LYS A 60 -11.65 -7.04 -16.07
CA LYS A 60 -10.60 -6.67 -17.03
C LYS A 60 -9.27 -6.70 -16.29
N THR A 61 -8.44 -7.69 -16.56
CA THR A 61 -7.12 -7.82 -15.94
C THR A 61 -6.14 -6.88 -16.62
N GLU A 62 -5.47 -6.03 -15.82
CA GLU A 62 -4.38 -5.17 -16.27
C GLU A 62 -3.09 -5.61 -15.59
N VAL A 63 -2.04 -5.78 -16.37
CA VAL A 63 -0.71 -6.12 -15.86
C VAL A 63 -0.05 -4.88 -15.28
N ALA A 64 0.48 -5.00 -14.06
CA ALA A 64 1.23 -3.94 -13.43
C ALA A 64 2.51 -3.63 -14.22
N GLN A 65 2.83 -2.35 -14.32
CA GLN A 65 4.00 -1.88 -15.05
C GLN A 65 5.21 -1.81 -14.13
N PHE A 66 6.38 -2.18 -14.62
CA PHE A 66 7.63 -2.06 -13.87
C PHE A 66 7.87 -0.59 -13.49
N PHE A 67 8.07 -0.36 -12.21
CA PHE A 67 8.28 0.97 -11.67
C PHE A 67 9.74 1.26 -11.37
N CYS A 68 10.32 0.53 -10.42
CA CYS A 68 11.73 0.67 -10.06
C CYS A 68 12.26 -0.59 -9.36
N LYS A 69 13.57 -0.59 -9.14
CA LYS A 69 14.28 -1.57 -8.32
C LYS A 69 14.84 -0.89 -7.08
N VAL A 70 14.71 -1.54 -5.94
CA VAL A 70 15.15 -1.03 -4.63
C VAL A 70 15.88 -2.11 -3.86
N ALA A 71 16.77 -1.70 -2.93
CA ALA A 71 17.68 -2.63 -2.28
C ALA A 71 17.12 -3.27 -1.00
N ASN A 72 16.22 -2.60 -0.29
CA ASN A 72 15.76 -2.99 1.04
C ASN A 72 14.31 -2.62 1.33
N ASP A 73 13.80 -3.10 2.47
CA ASP A 73 12.43 -2.87 2.92
C ASP A 73 12.09 -1.39 3.08
N ASP A 74 13.02 -0.57 3.61
CA ASP A 74 12.79 0.85 3.88
C ASP A 74 12.59 1.63 2.58
N GLU A 75 13.34 1.29 1.55
CA GLU A 75 13.15 1.84 0.22
C GLU A 75 11.81 1.40 -0.39
N VAL A 76 11.39 0.13 -0.21
CA VAL A 76 10.06 -0.32 -0.63
C VAL A 76 8.97 0.53 0.01
N MET A 77 9.09 0.80 1.32
CA MET A 77 8.15 1.61 2.08
C MET A 77 8.14 3.07 1.58
N GLU A 78 9.32 3.67 1.36
CA GLU A 78 9.43 5.06 0.88
C GLU A 78 8.88 5.21 -0.55
N TYR A 79 9.36 4.40 -1.50
CA TYR A 79 8.96 4.51 -2.91
C TYR A 79 7.50 4.09 -3.13
N GLY A 80 7.08 3.00 -2.50
CA GLY A 80 5.68 2.57 -2.54
C GLY A 80 4.76 3.57 -1.88
N GLY A 81 5.12 4.08 -0.70
CA GLY A 81 4.37 5.10 0.01
C GLY A 81 4.27 6.42 -0.76
N ALA A 82 5.35 6.85 -1.41
CA ALA A 82 5.33 8.04 -2.26
C ALA A 82 4.41 7.88 -3.47
N PHE A 83 4.42 6.71 -4.14
CA PHE A 83 3.48 6.41 -5.22
C PHE A 83 2.02 6.46 -4.75
N ILE A 84 1.74 5.84 -3.59
CA ILE A 84 0.40 5.82 -3.01
C ILE A 84 -0.08 7.25 -2.73
N GLN A 85 0.77 8.08 -2.13
CA GLN A 85 0.41 9.46 -1.81
C GLN A 85 0.19 10.29 -3.07
N LEU A 86 1.02 10.12 -4.09
CA LEU A 86 0.83 10.79 -5.38
C LEU A 86 -0.52 10.40 -6.00
N TYR A 87 -0.85 9.11 -6.01
CA TYR A 87 -2.15 8.64 -6.47
C TYR A 87 -3.32 9.19 -5.63
N ARG A 88 -3.16 9.33 -4.31
CA ARG A 88 -4.19 9.94 -3.44
C ARG A 88 -4.41 11.42 -3.75
N GLU A 89 -3.36 12.14 -4.14
CA GLU A 89 -3.42 13.58 -4.45
C GLU A 89 -3.92 13.88 -5.87
N GLU A 90 -3.59 13.03 -6.84
CA GLU A 90 -3.91 13.24 -8.25
C GLU A 90 -5.07 12.39 -8.79
N GLY A 91 -5.41 11.30 -8.10
CA GLY A 91 -6.45 10.36 -8.53
C GLY A 91 -7.85 10.92 -8.36
N TYR A 92 -8.71 10.66 -9.34
CA TYR A 92 -10.12 11.02 -9.27
C TYR A 92 -10.92 10.03 -8.41
N TYR A 93 -12.02 10.47 -7.86
CA TYR A 93 -12.92 9.60 -7.12
C TYR A 93 -13.35 8.40 -7.96
N LEU A 94 -13.22 7.19 -7.40
CA LEU A 94 -13.45 5.88 -8.05
C LEU A 94 -12.47 5.54 -9.19
N GLU A 95 -11.40 6.30 -9.39
CA GLU A 95 -10.35 5.97 -10.35
C GLU A 95 -9.40 4.90 -9.78
N ARG A 96 -9.21 3.79 -10.49
CA ARG A 96 -8.21 2.77 -10.14
C ARG A 96 -6.81 3.22 -10.54
N THR A 97 -5.79 2.69 -9.88
CA THR A 97 -4.37 3.01 -10.19
C THR A 97 -3.98 2.73 -11.64
N CYS A 98 -4.54 1.68 -12.25
CA CYS A 98 -4.31 1.39 -13.68
C CYS A 98 -4.83 2.52 -14.58
N HIS A 99 -6.05 3.02 -14.33
CA HIS A 99 -6.64 4.12 -15.09
C HIS A 99 -5.95 5.46 -14.79
N TYR A 100 -5.55 5.68 -13.53
CA TYR A 100 -4.73 6.83 -13.16
C TYR A 100 -3.43 6.87 -13.98
N ILE A 101 -2.67 5.75 -14.01
CA ILE A 101 -1.43 5.67 -14.80
C ILE A 101 -1.71 5.79 -16.30
N GLU A 102 -2.79 5.21 -16.81
CA GLU A 102 -3.21 5.38 -18.20
C GLU A 102 -3.46 6.86 -18.56
N ARG A 103 -4.09 7.61 -17.64
CA ARG A 103 -4.42 9.03 -17.82
C ARG A 103 -3.21 9.95 -17.73
N VAL A 104 -2.36 9.79 -16.72
CA VAL A 104 -1.23 10.70 -16.47
C VAL A 104 0.07 10.24 -17.14
N GLY A 105 0.17 8.97 -17.48
CA GLY A 105 1.39 8.33 -17.99
C GLY A 105 2.33 7.85 -16.90
N LEU A 106 2.92 6.65 -17.09
CA LEU A 106 3.89 6.10 -16.13
C LEU A 106 5.13 7.01 -15.97
N GLU A 107 5.55 7.68 -17.04
CA GLU A 107 6.70 8.60 -17.01
C GLU A 107 6.46 9.81 -16.09
N HIS A 108 5.22 10.33 -16.06
CA HIS A 108 4.85 11.37 -15.09
C HIS A 108 5.06 10.87 -13.66
N VAL A 109 4.54 9.66 -13.35
CA VAL A 109 4.66 9.07 -12.01
C VAL A 109 6.13 8.83 -11.64
N LYS A 110 6.94 8.29 -12.57
CA LYS A 110 8.37 8.10 -12.36
C LYS A 110 9.10 9.41 -12.09
N LYS A 111 8.81 10.44 -12.86
CA LYS A 111 9.40 11.77 -12.68
C LYS A 111 9.12 12.35 -11.29
N GLN A 112 7.90 12.19 -10.78
CA GLN A 112 7.52 12.71 -9.45
C GLN A 112 8.14 11.90 -8.31
N VAL A 113 8.29 10.58 -8.46
CA VAL A 113 8.70 9.70 -7.38
C VAL A 113 10.16 9.27 -7.49
N LEU A 114 10.67 8.98 -8.70
CA LEU A 114 12.01 8.38 -8.86
C LEU A 114 13.10 9.43 -9.09
N GLU A 115 12.83 10.44 -9.95
CA GLU A 115 13.86 11.40 -10.36
C GLU A 115 14.13 12.48 -9.31
N ASP A 116 13.13 12.85 -8.51
CA ASP A 116 13.23 13.88 -7.49
C ASP A 116 13.12 13.28 -6.08
N ALA A 117 14.27 13.04 -5.46
CA ALA A 117 14.34 12.47 -4.10
C ALA A 117 13.69 13.38 -3.05
N SER A 118 13.70 14.70 -3.23
CA SER A 118 13.08 15.63 -2.29
C SER A 118 11.55 15.53 -2.36
N LYS A 119 11.00 15.49 -3.58
CA LYS A 119 9.56 15.26 -3.79
C LYS A 119 9.09 13.91 -3.27
N ARG A 120 9.86 12.85 -3.55
CA ARG A 120 9.54 11.51 -3.05
C ARG A 120 9.44 11.50 -1.52
N LYS A 121 10.41 12.07 -0.82
CA LYS A 121 10.40 12.15 0.65
C LYS A 121 9.22 12.97 1.15
N ALA A 122 8.96 14.11 0.54
CA ALA A 122 7.82 14.95 0.91
C ALA A 122 6.46 14.24 0.69
N LEU A 123 6.31 13.45 -0.38
CA LEU A 123 5.14 12.60 -0.61
C LEU A 123 5.00 11.54 0.49
N TYR A 124 6.07 10.85 0.80
CA TYR A 124 6.08 9.81 1.84
C TYR A 124 5.77 10.38 3.23
N GLU A 125 6.36 11.52 3.59
CA GLU A 125 6.07 12.21 4.85
C GLU A 125 4.60 12.64 4.96
N ARG A 126 4.00 13.14 3.87
CA ARG A 126 2.57 13.48 3.83
C ARG A 126 1.67 12.24 4.01
N LEU A 127 2.05 11.10 3.43
CA LEU A 127 1.35 9.84 3.68
C LEU A 127 1.40 9.48 5.15
N LEU A 128 2.59 9.44 5.75
CA LEU A 128 2.76 9.11 7.16
C LEU A 128 1.99 10.07 8.08
N PHE A 129 2.01 11.36 7.77
CA PHE A 129 1.22 12.36 8.51
C PHE A 129 -0.28 12.08 8.42
N ALA A 130 -0.81 11.75 7.25
CA ALA A 130 -2.22 11.43 7.07
C ALA A 130 -2.67 10.18 7.83
N LEU A 131 -1.73 9.23 8.06
CA LEU A 131 -2.02 7.98 8.75
C LEU A 131 -1.85 8.07 10.28
N GLN A 132 -1.20 9.12 10.81
CA GLN A 132 -0.93 9.27 12.25
C GLN A 132 -2.18 9.29 13.14
N ASN A 133 -3.29 9.79 12.61
CA ASN A 133 -4.53 9.94 13.36
C ASN A 133 -5.45 8.72 13.28
N TYR A 134 -5.08 7.72 12.48
CA TYR A 134 -5.85 6.50 12.43
C TYR A 134 -5.55 5.63 13.64
N LYS A 135 -6.60 5.34 14.40
CA LYS A 135 -6.55 4.38 15.50
C LYS A 135 -7.29 3.13 15.11
N ASP A 136 -6.67 1.98 15.35
CA ASP A 136 -7.34 0.70 15.18
C ASP A 136 -8.41 0.52 16.27
N PRO A 137 -9.71 0.54 15.92
CA PRO A 137 -10.79 0.39 16.91
C PRO A 137 -10.73 -0.97 17.61
N TRP A 138 -10.21 -2.01 16.97
CA TRP A 138 -10.04 -3.32 17.59
C TRP A 138 -8.90 -3.32 18.59
N ALA A 139 -7.81 -2.60 18.35
CA ALA A 139 -6.73 -2.44 19.30
C ALA A 139 -7.19 -1.68 20.55
N GLU A 140 -8.08 -0.69 20.41
CA GLU A 140 -8.70 0.00 21.55
C GLU A 140 -9.59 -0.95 22.37
N ILE A 141 -10.36 -1.83 21.71
CA ILE A 141 -11.28 -2.77 22.37
C ILE A 141 -10.53 -3.94 23.01
N PHE A 142 -9.58 -4.56 22.31
CA PHE A 142 -8.86 -5.74 22.78
C PHE A 142 -7.56 -5.42 23.51
N GLY A 143 -6.98 -4.24 23.32
CA GLY A 143 -5.76 -3.77 23.98
C GLY A 143 -5.98 -3.39 25.46
N ASP A 144 -7.20 -3.07 25.84
CA ASP A 144 -7.54 -2.78 27.24
C ASP A 144 -7.71 -4.08 28.04
N LYS A 145 -6.64 -4.49 28.69
CA LYS A 145 -6.62 -5.66 29.59
C LYS A 145 -7.49 -5.49 30.83
N SER A 146 -8.00 -4.29 31.11
CA SER A 146 -8.80 -3.96 32.31
C SER A 146 -10.29 -4.30 32.18
N GLY A 147 -10.72 -4.89 31.08
CA GLY A 147 -12.11 -5.32 30.90
C GLY A 147 -12.95 -4.42 30.02
N GLY A 148 -12.38 -4.07 28.86
CA GLY A 148 -13.02 -3.24 27.84
C GLY A 148 -14.46 -3.64 27.50
N THR A 149 -15.14 -2.77 26.81
CA THR A 149 -16.59 -2.79 26.52
C THR A 149 -17.10 -4.13 25.99
N LEU A 150 -16.29 -4.85 25.23
CA LEU A 150 -16.64 -6.18 24.70
C LEU A 150 -16.84 -7.26 25.78
N LYS A 151 -16.09 -7.23 26.86
CA LYS A 151 -16.27 -8.16 27.97
C LYS A 151 -17.62 -7.96 28.66
N ARG A 152 -18.11 -6.73 28.71
CA ARG A 152 -19.43 -6.41 29.28
C ARG A 152 -20.58 -6.79 28.38
N GLU A 153 -20.42 -6.64 27.07
CA GLU A 153 -21.47 -6.99 26.10
C GLU A 153 -21.69 -8.51 25.99
N PHE A 154 -20.62 -9.31 26.08
CA PHE A 154 -20.73 -10.77 26.02
C PHE A 154 -21.05 -11.42 27.38
N GLU A 155 -20.82 -10.77 28.51
CA GLU A 155 -21.22 -11.26 29.83
C GLU A 155 -22.74 -11.21 30.07
N ILE A 156 -23.46 -10.42 29.28
CA ILE A 156 -24.92 -10.26 29.38
C ILE A 156 -25.68 -11.45 28.77
N ILE A 157 -25.03 -12.30 27.97
CA ILE A 157 -25.63 -13.48 27.36
C ILE A 157 -25.28 -14.74 28.18
N LYS A 158 -25.48 -14.71 29.49
CA LYS A 158 -25.59 -15.94 30.28
C LYS A 158 -27.04 -16.44 30.24
N VAL A 159 -27.30 -17.35 29.31
CA VAL A 159 -28.51 -18.18 29.32
C VAL A 159 -28.40 -19.18 30.46
#